data_0957968e248f45d6ff78704900b53e83
#
_entry.id   0957968e248f45d6ff78704900b53e83
#
_cell.length_a   1.000
_cell.length_b   1.000
_cell.length_c   1.000
_cell.angle_alpha   90.00
_cell.angle_beta   90.00
_cell.angle_gamma   90.00
#
_symmetry.space_group_name_H-M   'P 1'
#
loop_
_entity.id
_entity.type
_entity.pdbx_description
1 polymer ?
#
loop_
_entity_poly.entity_id
_entity_poly.type
_entity_poly.pdbx_seq_one_letter_code
_entity_poly.pdbx_strand_id
1 'polypeptide(L)'
;MTTLCAAASLALIPRSAHAWVESEVRSQVATVDVDRAGLAVVTEDLTLGVRGGPLPGFELSGVDLDAEPMPDATVSSVSGTKANVPLTPLLLDKRDDGTLRIEVDRDKGLRTGVYLFHFQYRTNLLKRDLIRREGSDVEVRWIGPRFTQGIDSARVVFRLPAGPTPPTLPDSGASIGRIDDGDALGG
;
A
#
# COMPACT_ATOMS: atom_id res chain seq x y z
N MET A 1 21.34 -39.12 62.65
CA MET A 1 20.22 -38.90 61.71
C MET A 1 20.36 -37.49 61.13
N THR A 2 20.85 -37.42 59.93
CA THR A 2 21.16 -36.11 59.27
C THR A 2 20.18 -35.95 58.13
N THR A 3 19.24 -34.99 58.25
CA THR A 3 18.21 -34.72 57.26
C THR A 3 18.75 -33.75 56.22
N LEU A 4 18.85 -34.21 54.97
CA LEU A 4 19.28 -33.40 53.83
C LEU A 4 18.06 -32.69 53.21
N CYS A 5 17.95 -31.36 53.34
CA CYS A 5 16.97 -30.56 52.63
C CYS A 5 17.48 -30.23 51.22
N ALA A 6 16.84 -30.83 50.20
CA ALA A 6 17.08 -30.46 48.82
C ALA A 6 16.21 -29.27 48.41
N ALA A 7 16.84 -28.11 48.20
CA ALA A 7 16.17 -26.96 47.68
C ALA A 7 16.07 -27.06 46.15
N ALA A 8 14.83 -27.25 45.65
CA ALA A 8 14.53 -27.23 44.21
C ALA A 8 14.46 -25.78 43.71
N SER A 9 15.48 -25.33 42.99
CA SER A 9 15.49 -24.02 42.30
C SER A 9 14.64 -24.12 41.04
N LEU A 10 13.41 -23.58 41.07
CA LEU A 10 12.61 -23.37 39.86
C LEU A 10 13.28 -22.26 39.01
N ALA A 11 13.95 -22.65 37.96
CA ALA A 11 14.41 -21.74 36.95
C ALA A 11 13.18 -21.18 36.18
N LEU A 12 12.83 -19.95 36.46
CA LEU A 12 11.88 -19.16 35.65
C LEU A 12 12.54 -18.89 34.29
N ILE A 13 12.23 -19.73 33.30
CA ILE A 13 12.59 -19.46 31.91
C ILE A 13 11.71 -18.29 31.45
N PRO A 14 12.29 -17.12 31.11
CA PRO A 14 11.51 -16.03 30.53
C PRO A 14 10.97 -16.52 29.19
N ARG A 15 9.65 -16.78 29.10
CA ARG A 15 8.98 -16.94 27.82
C ARG A 15 9.07 -15.61 27.12
N SER A 16 9.75 -15.57 25.99
CA SER A 16 9.70 -14.44 25.07
C SER A 16 8.23 -14.19 24.74
N ALA A 17 7.63 -13.19 25.36
CA ALA A 17 6.34 -12.72 24.96
C ALA A 17 6.51 -12.15 23.56
N HIS A 18 6.20 -12.94 22.52
CA HIS A 18 6.06 -12.39 21.19
C HIS A 18 4.98 -11.34 21.27
N ALA A 19 5.39 -10.07 21.18
CA ALA A 19 4.44 -8.98 21.14
C ALA A 19 3.55 -9.20 19.90
N TRP A 20 2.28 -9.50 20.16
CA TRP A 20 1.29 -9.65 19.10
C TRP A 20 1.09 -8.30 18.41
N VAL A 21 1.19 -8.27 17.08
CA VAL A 21 0.96 -7.10 16.25
C VAL A 21 -0.27 -7.37 15.40
N GLU A 22 -1.25 -6.50 15.49
CA GLU A 22 -2.39 -6.46 14.60
C GLU A 22 -2.31 -5.20 13.76
N SER A 23 -2.43 -5.37 12.45
CA SER A 23 -2.56 -4.25 11.51
C SER A 23 -3.84 -4.40 10.70
N GLU A 24 -4.57 -3.30 10.56
CA GLU A 24 -5.84 -3.22 9.86
C GLU A 24 -5.75 -2.12 8.79
N VAL A 25 -6.06 -2.47 7.55
CA VAL A 25 -6.13 -1.48 6.48
C VAL A 25 -7.48 -0.78 6.56
N ARG A 26 -7.47 0.51 6.84
CA ARG A 26 -8.68 1.34 6.97
C ARG A 26 -9.10 1.95 5.65
N SER A 27 -8.14 2.51 4.92
CA SER A 27 -8.44 3.10 3.63
C SER A 27 -7.30 2.94 2.64
N GLN A 28 -7.66 2.90 1.37
CA GLN A 28 -6.75 2.97 0.24
C GLN A 28 -7.21 4.09 -0.69
N VAL A 29 -6.26 4.91 -1.13
CA VAL A 29 -6.44 5.79 -2.27
C VAL A 29 -5.35 5.47 -3.26
N ALA A 30 -5.73 4.93 -4.42
CA ALA A 30 -4.81 4.65 -5.51
C ALA A 30 -5.02 5.68 -6.63
N THR A 31 -3.96 6.35 -7.06
CA THR A 31 -3.97 7.20 -8.25
C THR A 31 -3.15 6.53 -9.34
N VAL A 32 -3.77 6.27 -10.48
CA VAL A 32 -3.17 5.59 -11.63
C VAL A 32 -3.01 6.60 -12.76
N ASP A 33 -1.82 7.16 -12.89
CA ASP A 33 -1.45 8.10 -13.95
C ASP A 33 -0.94 7.33 -15.16
N VAL A 34 -1.69 7.32 -16.26
CA VAL A 34 -1.36 6.56 -17.48
C VAL A 34 -0.92 7.50 -18.58
N ASP A 35 0.24 7.23 -19.17
CA ASP A 35 0.72 7.96 -20.33
C ASP A 35 0.19 7.40 -21.67
N ARG A 36 0.49 8.09 -22.78
CA ARG A 36 0.08 7.65 -24.13
C ARG A 36 0.74 6.37 -24.60
N ALA A 37 1.85 5.97 -23.98
CA ALA A 37 2.56 4.72 -24.27
C ALA A 37 2.01 3.53 -23.47
N GLY A 38 1.05 3.78 -22.54
CA GLY A 38 0.48 2.75 -21.67
C GLY A 38 1.34 2.43 -20.45
N LEU A 39 2.35 3.27 -20.18
CA LEU A 39 3.06 3.22 -18.91
C LEU A 39 2.22 3.94 -17.86
N ALA A 40 2.13 3.36 -16.68
CA ALA A 40 1.42 3.94 -15.55
C ALA A 40 2.36 4.17 -14.37
N VAL A 41 2.18 5.31 -13.71
CA VAL A 41 2.68 5.54 -12.35
C VAL A 41 1.49 5.38 -11.41
N VAL A 42 1.61 4.45 -10.49
CA VAL A 42 0.60 4.20 -9.47
C VAL A 42 1.09 4.78 -8.16
N THR A 43 0.32 5.70 -7.60
CA THR A 43 0.53 6.26 -6.27
C THR A 43 -0.45 5.61 -5.31
N GLU A 44 0.06 5.02 -4.25
CA GLU A 44 -0.71 4.36 -3.20
C GLU A 44 -0.62 5.14 -1.89
N ASP A 45 -1.77 5.52 -1.35
CA ASP A 45 -1.95 6.08 -0.04
C ASP A 45 -2.76 5.10 0.81
N LEU A 46 -2.08 4.35 1.70
CA LEU A 46 -2.70 3.36 2.57
C LEU A 46 -2.75 3.87 4.01
N THR A 47 -3.95 3.92 4.59
CA THR A 47 -4.10 4.20 6.01
C THR A 47 -4.22 2.90 6.80
N LEU A 48 -3.26 2.65 7.68
CA LEU A 48 -3.22 1.48 8.54
C LEU A 48 -3.42 1.86 10.01
N GLY A 49 -4.30 1.13 10.70
CA GLY A 49 -4.36 1.08 12.15
C GLY A 49 -3.41 0.00 12.67
N VAL A 50 -2.52 0.35 13.60
CA VAL A 50 -1.59 -0.58 14.26
C VAL A 50 -1.97 -0.71 15.72
N ARG A 51 -2.10 -1.96 16.21
CA ARG A 51 -2.36 -2.30 17.60
C ARG A 51 -1.33 -3.32 18.11
N GLY A 52 -1.02 -3.29 19.39
CA GLY A 52 -0.07 -4.21 20.02
C GLY A 52 1.39 -3.81 19.86
N GLY A 53 2.27 -4.75 19.50
CA GLY A 53 3.70 -4.54 19.38
C GLY A 53 4.10 -3.68 18.18
N PRO A 54 5.40 -3.41 18.00
CA PRO A 54 5.86 -2.61 16.87
C PRO A 54 5.66 -3.35 15.53
N LEU A 55 5.11 -2.64 14.54
CA LEU A 55 4.99 -3.09 13.15
C LEU A 55 6.29 -2.78 12.40
N PRO A 56 7.10 -3.77 12.02
CA PRO A 56 8.33 -3.54 11.25
C PRO A 56 8.06 -3.31 9.76
N GLY A 57 6.91 -3.76 9.28
CA GLY A 57 6.49 -3.70 7.89
C GLY A 57 5.32 -4.63 7.61
N PHE A 58 4.90 -4.70 6.37
CA PHE A 58 3.85 -5.59 5.90
C PHE A 58 4.05 -5.97 4.43
N GLU A 59 3.26 -6.90 3.95
CA GLU A 59 3.30 -7.36 2.56
C GLU A 59 1.96 -7.09 1.87
N LEU A 60 2.03 -6.56 0.64
CA LEU A 60 0.89 -6.39 -0.25
C LEU A 60 0.97 -7.44 -1.35
N SER A 61 -0.01 -8.29 -1.47
CA SER A 61 -0.13 -9.25 -2.55
C SER A 61 -1.01 -8.71 -3.68
N GLY A 62 -0.79 -9.22 -4.90
CA GLY A 62 -1.56 -8.84 -6.08
C GLY A 62 -1.12 -7.54 -6.73
N VAL A 63 0.04 -7.02 -6.38
CA VAL A 63 0.70 -5.95 -7.13
C VAL A 63 1.16 -6.51 -8.48
N ASP A 64 1.12 -5.70 -9.51
CA ASP A 64 1.51 -6.10 -10.86
C ASP A 64 2.92 -6.74 -10.87
N LEU A 65 3.06 -7.85 -11.61
CA LEU A 65 4.33 -8.57 -11.73
C LEU A 65 5.44 -7.69 -12.35
N ASP A 66 5.08 -6.77 -13.22
CA ASP A 66 6.01 -5.82 -13.85
C ASP A 66 6.15 -4.50 -13.04
N ALA A 67 5.60 -4.44 -11.83
CA ALA A 67 5.71 -3.26 -10.99
C ALA A 67 7.16 -3.02 -10.56
N GLU A 68 7.64 -1.80 -10.78
CA GLU A 68 8.95 -1.32 -10.34
C GLU A 68 8.74 -0.26 -9.24
N PRO A 69 9.11 -0.55 -7.98
CA PRO A 69 9.02 0.43 -6.90
C PRO A 69 9.80 1.70 -7.22
N MET A 70 9.23 2.84 -6.85
CA MET A 70 9.88 4.15 -6.99
C MET A 70 10.48 4.59 -5.65
N PRO A 71 11.51 5.46 -5.68
CA PRO A 71 12.06 6.05 -4.47
C PRO A 71 11.04 6.97 -3.76
N ASP A 72 11.44 7.51 -2.60
CA ASP A 72 10.68 8.51 -1.83
C ASP A 72 9.40 7.98 -1.14
N ALA A 73 9.31 6.65 -0.95
CA ALA A 73 8.26 6.07 -0.14
C ALA A 73 8.41 6.46 1.34
N THR A 74 7.31 6.85 1.98
CA THR A 74 7.31 7.37 3.34
C THR A 74 6.12 6.88 4.16
N VAL A 75 6.27 6.90 5.47
CA VAL A 75 5.17 6.75 6.41
C VAL A 75 5.03 7.99 7.29
N SER A 76 3.80 8.40 7.54
CA SER A 76 3.47 9.52 8.43
C SER A 76 2.39 9.12 9.45
N SER A 77 2.32 9.83 10.57
CA SER A 77 1.20 9.68 11.51
C SER A 77 -0.01 10.46 11.01
N VAL A 78 -1.20 9.88 11.12
CA VAL A 78 -2.45 10.57 10.77
C VAL A 78 -2.94 11.51 11.89
N SER A 79 -2.44 11.33 13.10
CA SER A 79 -2.90 12.07 14.29
C SER A 79 -1.74 12.69 15.08
N GLY A 80 -2.08 13.70 15.90
CA GLY A 80 -1.13 14.39 16.76
C GLY A 80 -0.51 15.64 16.13
N THR A 81 0.41 16.28 16.85
CA THR A 81 1.05 17.56 16.47
C THR A 81 1.95 17.45 15.22
N LYS A 82 2.30 16.23 14.83
CA LYS A 82 3.10 15.91 13.63
C LYS A 82 2.29 15.10 12.59
N ALA A 83 0.98 15.30 12.58
CA ALA A 83 0.14 14.66 11.56
C ALA A 83 0.62 15.04 10.16
N ASN A 84 0.65 14.04 9.25
CA ASN A 84 1.06 14.17 7.85
C ASN A 84 2.51 14.64 7.61
N VAL A 85 3.35 14.64 8.65
CA VAL A 85 4.78 14.85 8.48
C VAL A 85 5.45 13.49 8.36
N PRO A 86 6.29 13.24 7.32
CA PRO A 86 7.01 11.98 7.19
C PRO A 86 7.82 11.66 8.46
N LEU A 87 7.59 10.49 9.02
CA LEU A 87 8.29 9.99 10.22
C LEU A 87 9.58 9.29 9.87
N THR A 88 9.53 8.49 8.78
CA THR A 88 10.65 7.67 8.32
C THR A 88 10.41 7.24 6.87
N PRO A 89 11.46 7.00 6.10
CA PRO A 89 11.37 6.35 4.80
C PRO A 89 10.82 4.93 4.91
N LEU A 90 10.31 4.42 3.79
CA LEU A 90 9.95 3.03 3.60
C LEU A 90 10.92 2.38 2.63
N LEU A 91 11.27 1.14 2.90
CA LEU A 91 12.01 0.29 1.97
C LEU A 91 11.01 -0.60 1.25
N LEU A 92 11.02 -0.55 -0.07
CA LEU A 92 10.13 -1.31 -0.93
C LEU A 92 10.94 -2.42 -1.61
N ASP A 93 10.52 -3.66 -1.41
CA ASP A 93 11.11 -4.85 -2.04
C ASP A 93 10.03 -5.61 -2.81
N LYS A 94 10.15 -5.62 -4.14
CA LYS A 94 9.23 -6.31 -5.04
C LYS A 94 9.73 -7.72 -5.30
N ARG A 95 8.87 -8.71 -5.02
CA ARG A 95 9.13 -10.12 -5.26
C ARG A 95 8.52 -10.60 -6.59
N ASP A 96 9.06 -11.67 -7.14
CA ASP A 96 8.64 -12.23 -8.43
C ASP A 96 7.20 -12.79 -8.42
N ASP A 97 6.66 -13.09 -7.25
CA ASP A 97 5.30 -13.60 -7.06
C ASP A 97 4.19 -12.52 -7.06
N GLY A 98 4.54 -11.26 -7.30
CA GLY A 98 3.60 -10.14 -7.23
C GLY A 98 3.38 -9.60 -5.81
N THR A 99 4.23 -9.98 -4.85
CA THR A 99 4.23 -9.43 -3.51
C THR A 99 5.15 -8.21 -3.44
N LEU A 100 4.64 -7.10 -2.92
CA LEU A 100 5.43 -5.93 -2.55
C LEU A 100 5.61 -5.92 -1.03
N ARG A 101 6.83 -6.12 -0.58
CA ARG A 101 7.20 -6.00 0.82
C ARG A 101 7.53 -4.55 1.14
N ILE A 102 6.90 -4.03 2.18
CA ILE A 102 7.05 -2.66 2.64
C ILE A 102 7.62 -2.71 4.05
N GLU A 103 8.86 -2.27 4.20
CA GLU A 103 9.54 -2.22 5.50
C GLU A 103 9.66 -0.78 5.98
N VAL A 104 9.50 -0.60 7.27
CA VAL A 104 9.68 0.70 7.93
C VAL A 104 11.16 0.84 8.30
N ASP A 105 11.85 1.81 7.68
CA ASP A 105 13.27 2.08 7.97
C ASP A 105 13.42 2.73 9.36
N ARG A 106 13.17 1.90 10.39
CA ARG A 106 13.26 2.29 11.79
C ARG A 106 13.46 1.07 12.67
N ASP A 107 14.52 1.08 13.50
CA ASP A 107 14.94 -0.03 14.36
C ASP A 107 13.83 -0.69 15.18
N LYS A 108 12.81 0.06 15.59
CA LYS A 108 11.74 -0.43 16.47
C LYS A 108 10.38 -0.54 15.79
N GLY A 109 10.30 -0.31 14.46
CA GLY A 109 9.03 -0.30 13.75
C GLY A 109 8.04 0.77 14.25
N LEU A 110 6.79 0.67 13.82
CA LEU A 110 5.70 1.57 14.22
C LEU A 110 4.94 1.00 15.43
N ARG A 111 4.71 1.84 16.43
CA ARG A 111 3.91 1.50 17.61
C ARG A 111 2.42 1.65 17.33
N THR A 112 1.60 1.33 18.33
CA THR A 112 0.14 1.56 18.28
C THR A 112 -0.19 2.96 17.81
N GLY A 113 -1.03 3.08 16.77
CA GLY A 113 -1.40 4.34 16.15
C GLY A 113 -2.05 4.16 14.79
N VAL A 114 -2.35 5.26 14.13
CA VAL A 114 -2.86 5.29 12.76
C VAL A 114 -1.83 5.99 11.88
N TYR A 115 -1.48 5.34 10.78
CA TYR A 115 -0.39 5.76 9.90
C TYR A 115 -0.83 5.79 8.45
N LEU A 116 -0.34 6.77 7.71
CA LEU A 116 -0.45 6.89 6.26
C LEU A 116 0.86 6.43 5.63
N PHE A 117 0.79 5.40 4.82
CA PHE A 117 1.87 4.87 3.99
C PHE A 117 1.69 5.42 2.59
N HIS A 118 2.65 6.20 2.14
CA HIS A 118 2.69 6.79 0.80
C HIS A 118 3.82 6.16 0.01
N PHE A 119 3.52 5.54 -1.13
CA PHE A 119 4.53 4.96 -2.01
C PHE A 119 4.05 4.92 -3.45
N GLN A 120 5.00 4.76 -4.36
CA GLN A 120 4.74 4.73 -5.79
C GLN A 120 5.44 3.55 -6.45
N TYR A 121 4.87 3.08 -7.55
CA TYR A 121 5.50 2.13 -8.46
C TYR A 121 5.11 2.41 -9.91
N ARG A 122 5.96 1.99 -10.83
CA ARG A 122 5.67 2.02 -12.28
C ARG A 122 5.21 0.65 -12.74
N THR A 123 4.32 0.62 -13.71
CA THR A 123 3.91 -0.61 -14.38
C THR A 123 3.56 -0.34 -15.84
N ASN A 124 3.62 -1.35 -16.69
CA ASN A 124 3.27 -1.25 -18.11
C ASN A 124 1.94 -1.93 -18.38
N LEU A 125 0.85 -1.14 -18.36
CA LEU A 125 -0.51 -1.65 -18.54
C LEU A 125 -0.72 -2.21 -19.96
N LEU A 126 -0.06 -1.65 -20.97
CA LEU A 126 -0.17 -2.15 -22.35
C LEU A 126 0.48 -3.54 -22.50
N LYS A 127 1.67 -3.74 -21.94
CA LYS A 127 2.36 -5.04 -21.95
C LYS A 127 1.57 -6.13 -21.19
N ARG A 128 0.72 -5.71 -20.25
CA ARG A 128 -0.12 -6.60 -19.45
C ARG A 128 -1.51 -6.83 -20.02
N ASP A 129 -1.78 -6.37 -21.25
CA ASP A 129 -3.11 -6.42 -21.88
C ASP A 129 -4.23 -5.77 -21.04
N LEU A 130 -3.86 -4.80 -20.19
CA LEU A 130 -4.78 -4.03 -19.36
C LEU A 130 -5.27 -2.76 -20.07
N ILE A 131 -4.75 -2.47 -21.26
CA ILE A 131 -5.26 -1.46 -22.19
C ILE A 131 -5.75 -2.15 -23.43
N ARG A 132 -7.02 -1.98 -23.76
CA ARG A 132 -7.65 -2.54 -24.96
C ARG A 132 -8.28 -1.44 -25.79
N ARG A 133 -8.24 -1.61 -27.11
CA ARG A 133 -8.90 -0.72 -28.07
C ARG A 133 -10.03 -1.46 -28.75
N GLU A 134 -11.23 -0.86 -28.70
CA GLU A 134 -12.40 -1.33 -29.42
C GLU A 134 -12.92 -0.19 -30.31
N GLY A 135 -12.53 -0.21 -31.59
CA GLY A 135 -12.84 0.89 -32.52
C GLY A 135 -12.15 2.19 -32.11
N SER A 136 -12.92 3.22 -31.77
CA SER A 136 -12.46 4.51 -31.27
C SER A 136 -12.21 4.53 -29.74
N ASP A 137 -12.73 3.53 -29.04
CA ASP A 137 -12.72 3.51 -27.60
C ASP A 137 -11.48 2.82 -27.03
N VAL A 138 -11.04 3.27 -25.88
CA VAL A 138 -9.91 2.70 -25.15
C VAL A 138 -10.38 2.31 -23.75
N GLU A 139 -10.32 1.03 -23.45
CA GLU A 139 -10.57 0.51 -22.12
C GLU A 139 -9.24 0.44 -21.37
N VAL A 140 -9.18 1.04 -20.17
CA VAL A 140 -8.04 0.96 -19.27
C VAL A 140 -8.46 0.22 -18.01
N ARG A 141 -7.69 -0.81 -17.65
CA ARG A 141 -7.88 -1.60 -16.43
C ARG A 141 -6.64 -1.48 -15.54
N TRP A 142 -6.85 -1.57 -14.27
CA TRP A 142 -5.79 -1.68 -13.27
C TRP A 142 -6.15 -2.77 -12.25
N ILE A 143 -5.17 -3.56 -11.87
CA ILE A 143 -5.30 -4.59 -10.85
C ILE A 143 -4.53 -4.11 -9.62
N GLY A 144 -5.27 -3.75 -8.59
CA GLY A 144 -4.71 -3.27 -7.33
C GLY A 144 -4.36 -4.38 -6.33
N PRO A 145 -3.69 -4.00 -5.25
CA PRO A 145 -3.37 -4.91 -4.15
C PRO A 145 -4.61 -5.59 -3.57
N ARG A 146 -4.42 -6.80 -3.06
CA ARG A 146 -5.47 -7.57 -2.38
C ARG A 146 -5.33 -7.44 -0.87
N PHE A 147 -6.43 -7.16 -0.20
CA PHE A 147 -6.51 -7.07 1.26
C PHE A 147 -7.33 -8.25 1.79
N THR A 148 -6.65 -9.25 2.34
CA THR A 148 -7.30 -10.50 2.81
C THR A 148 -8.20 -10.30 4.02
N GLN A 149 -7.93 -9.26 4.82
CA GLN A 149 -8.72 -8.90 6.01
C GLN A 149 -9.84 -7.89 5.70
N GLY A 150 -10.00 -7.52 4.42
CA GLY A 150 -10.90 -6.46 4.02
C GLY A 150 -10.28 -5.07 4.14
N ILE A 151 -11.08 -4.07 3.77
CA ILE A 151 -10.74 -2.66 3.82
C ILE A 151 -12.03 -1.86 4.05
N ASP A 152 -11.98 -0.83 4.89
CA ASP A 152 -13.18 -0.03 5.21
C ASP A 152 -13.59 0.86 4.03
N SER A 153 -12.61 1.41 3.30
CA SER A 153 -12.87 2.23 2.12
C SER A 153 -11.74 2.12 1.09
N ALA A 154 -12.10 2.12 -0.18
CA ALA A 154 -11.16 2.18 -1.29
C ALA A 154 -11.60 3.22 -2.32
N ARG A 155 -10.65 3.98 -2.83
CA ARG A 155 -10.85 4.92 -3.91
C ARG A 155 -9.75 4.74 -4.95
N VAL A 156 -10.14 4.64 -6.22
CA VAL A 156 -9.19 4.61 -7.34
C VAL A 156 -9.47 5.82 -8.22
N VAL A 157 -8.42 6.54 -8.57
CA VAL A 157 -8.45 7.71 -9.46
C VAL A 157 -7.60 7.39 -10.68
N PHE A 158 -8.20 7.41 -11.86
CA PHE A 158 -7.46 7.33 -13.11
C PHE A 158 -7.20 8.72 -13.64
N ARG A 159 -5.97 9.00 -14.01
CA ARG A 159 -5.55 10.16 -14.78
C ARG A 159 -5.08 9.67 -16.14
N LEU A 160 -5.83 10.03 -17.18
CA LEU A 160 -5.60 9.59 -18.54
C LEU A 160 -5.15 10.77 -19.40
N PRO A 161 -4.35 10.52 -20.47
CA PRO A 161 -4.02 11.55 -21.43
C PRO A 161 -5.29 12.18 -22.02
N ALA A 162 -5.30 13.49 -22.18
CA ALA A 162 -6.43 14.18 -22.79
C ALA A 162 -6.78 13.58 -24.15
N GLY A 163 -8.03 13.19 -24.29
CA GLY A 163 -8.62 12.60 -25.49
C GLY A 163 -9.74 13.48 -26.04
N PRO A 164 -10.20 13.23 -27.27
CA PRO A 164 -11.32 13.99 -27.88
C PRO A 164 -12.66 13.74 -27.18
N THR A 165 -12.79 12.68 -26.41
CA THR A 165 -14.00 12.28 -25.71
C THR A 165 -13.68 12.07 -24.23
N PRO A 166 -14.52 12.58 -23.31
CA PRO A 166 -14.34 12.29 -21.88
C PRO A 166 -14.39 10.79 -21.61
N PRO A 167 -13.60 10.27 -20.68
CA PRO A 167 -13.67 8.86 -20.30
C PRO A 167 -15.04 8.56 -19.69
N THR A 168 -15.62 7.43 -20.10
CA THR A 168 -16.84 6.88 -19.53
C THR A 168 -16.51 5.67 -18.69
N LEU A 169 -17.30 5.41 -17.68
CA LEU A 169 -17.12 4.26 -16.82
C LEU A 169 -18.19 3.23 -17.12
N PRO A 170 -17.83 1.94 -17.10
CA PRO A 170 -18.82 0.91 -17.24
C PRO A 170 -19.80 0.95 -16.05
N ASP A 171 -21.09 0.64 -16.31
CA ASP A 171 -22.18 0.56 -15.33
C ASP A 171 -21.96 -0.60 -14.31
N SER A 172 -20.84 -0.61 -13.63
CA SER A 172 -20.46 -1.68 -12.70
C SER A 172 -20.77 -1.38 -11.23
N GLY A 173 -21.68 -0.44 -10.96
CA GLY A 173 -22.10 -0.12 -9.57
C GLY A 173 -21.01 0.52 -8.69
N ALA A 174 -19.85 0.82 -9.23
CA ALA A 174 -18.83 1.59 -8.55
C ALA A 174 -19.19 3.08 -8.67
N SER A 175 -19.46 3.73 -7.55
CA SER A 175 -19.60 5.18 -7.52
C SER A 175 -18.24 5.83 -7.78
N ILE A 176 -18.17 6.65 -8.82
CA ILE A 176 -16.95 7.32 -9.20
C ILE A 176 -16.86 8.68 -8.55
N GLY A 177 -15.77 8.83 -7.81
CA GLY A 177 -15.26 10.14 -7.49
C GLY A 177 -14.66 10.79 -8.75
N ARG A 178 -14.85 12.09 -8.83
CA ARG A 178 -14.38 13.07 -9.83
C ARG A 178 -13.26 12.59 -10.75
N ILE A 179 -13.48 12.68 -12.06
CA ILE A 179 -12.43 12.61 -13.08
C ILE A 179 -11.79 14.00 -13.11
N ASP A 180 -10.55 14.11 -12.66
CA ASP A 180 -9.78 15.32 -12.88
C ASP A 180 -9.18 15.26 -14.29
N ASP A 181 -9.69 16.07 -15.21
CA ASP A 181 -9.03 16.35 -16.49
C ASP A 181 -7.70 17.00 -16.15
N GLY A 182 -6.60 16.25 -16.40
CA GLY A 182 -5.27 16.78 -16.18
C GLY A 182 -5.09 18.05 -16.98
N ASP A 183 -4.78 19.14 -16.30
CA ASP A 183 -4.43 20.42 -16.95
C ASP A 183 -3.39 20.17 -18.04
N ALA A 184 -3.75 20.57 -19.26
CA ALA A 184 -2.84 20.63 -20.37
C ALA A 184 -1.69 21.58 -19.94
N LEU A 185 -0.53 21.02 -19.64
CA LEU A 185 0.69 21.80 -19.56
C LEU A 185 0.93 22.39 -20.95
N GLY A 186 0.45 23.62 -21.09
CA GLY A 186 0.76 24.50 -22.19
C GLY A 186 2.22 24.94 -22.09
N GLY A 187 2.88 25.03 -23.21
CA GLY A 187 4.15 25.68 -23.37
C GLY A 187 4.97 25.03 -24.45
#